data_2c6c720550057caa9bfadb0d52a50c34
#
_entry.id   2c6c720550057caa9bfadb0d52a50c34
#
_cell.length_a   1.000
_cell.length_b   1.000
_cell.length_c   1.000
_cell.angle_alpha   90.00
_cell.angle_beta   90.00
_cell.angle_gamma   90.00
#
_symmetry.space_group_name_H-M   'P 1'
#
loop_
_entity.id
_entity.type
_entity.pdbx_description
1 polymer ?
#
loop_
_entity_poly.entity_id
_entity_poly.type
_entity_poly.pdbx_seq_one_letter_code
_entity_poly.pdbx_strand_id
1 'polypeptide(L)'
;MAFSFFGGVHPKENKWYACDKETKVFPEPDTVNIPMSQHIGAPCKPLVKKGDLVTVGQKIGDNQGLCVPVHASVSGKVKSVAPMAHTNGSTVMSVVIENDHLGTLCEDVKPRTQEEVDALSNEDLINIIREEIGRAHV
;
A
#
# COMPACT_ATOMS: atom_id res chain seq x y z
N MET A 1 14.18 -15.28 -40.52
CA MET A 1 12.74 -15.03 -40.75
C MET A 1 12.12 -14.61 -39.41
N ALA A 2 11.71 -13.36 -39.31
CA ALA A 2 11.00 -12.89 -38.12
C ALA A 2 9.55 -13.37 -38.28
N PHE A 3 9.10 -14.22 -37.38
CA PHE A 3 7.68 -14.57 -37.29
C PHE A 3 6.93 -13.38 -36.66
N SER A 4 6.21 -12.61 -37.49
CA SER A 4 5.26 -11.63 -36.99
C SER A 4 3.99 -12.37 -36.58
N PHE A 5 3.65 -12.29 -35.30
CA PHE A 5 2.41 -12.82 -34.78
C PHE A 5 1.27 -11.85 -35.14
N PHE A 6 0.45 -12.19 -36.11
CA PHE A 6 -0.74 -11.46 -36.47
C PHE A 6 -1.93 -12.03 -35.70
N GLY A 7 -2.44 -11.29 -34.77
CA GLY A 7 -3.65 -11.62 -34.02
C GLY A 7 -3.36 -11.97 -32.56
N GLY A 8 -3.92 -11.20 -31.68
CA GLY A 8 -4.04 -11.49 -30.26
C GLY A 8 -5.43 -12.01 -29.92
N VAL A 9 -5.58 -12.64 -28.78
CA VAL A 9 -6.90 -12.92 -28.22
C VAL A 9 -7.45 -11.60 -27.69
N HIS A 10 -8.55 -11.13 -28.27
CA HIS A 10 -9.27 -9.93 -27.82
C HIS A 10 -10.55 -10.36 -27.11
N PRO A 11 -10.51 -10.70 -25.79
CA PRO A 11 -11.71 -11.05 -25.06
C PRO A 11 -12.63 -9.83 -24.99
N LYS A 12 -13.95 -10.06 -24.95
CA LYS A 12 -14.89 -8.98 -24.72
C LYS A 12 -14.62 -8.34 -23.36
N GLU A 13 -14.50 -7.02 -23.34
CA GLU A 13 -14.15 -6.28 -22.12
C GLU A 13 -15.23 -6.35 -21.02
N ASN A 14 -16.49 -6.59 -21.39
CA ASN A 14 -17.63 -6.67 -20.49
C ASN A 14 -17.81 -5.44 -19.56
N LYS A 15 -17.30 -4.30 -19.98
CA LYS A 15 -17.33 -3.04 -19.18
C LYS A 15 -18.72 -2.37 -19.15
N TRP A 16 -19.65 -2.76 -20.02
CA TRP A 16 -20.99 -2.16 -20.07
C TRP A 16 -21.79 -2.25 -18.78
N TYR A 17 -21.43 -3.16 -17.88
CA TYR A 17 -22.07 -3.25 -16.57
C TYR A 17 -21.72 -2.10 -15.64
N ALA A 18 -20.59 -1.41 -15.88
CA ALA A 18 -20.04 -0.41 -14.98
C ALA A 18 -19.71 0.93 -15.65
N CYS A 19 -19.57 1.00 -17.00
CA CYS A 19 -19.07 2.20 -17.70
C CYS A 19 -19.94 3.44 -17.50
N ASP A 20 -21.25 3.26 -17.35
CA ASP A 20 -22.24 4.34 -17.17
C ASP A 20 -22.70 4.48 -15.71
N LYS A 21 -22.01 3.85 -14.76
CA LYS A 21 -22.35 3.92 -13.34
C LYS A 21 -21.52 4.97 -12.64
N GLU A 22 -22.13 5.69 -11.72
CA GLU A 22 -21.40 6.58 -10.82
C GLU A 22 -20.43 5.78 -9.93
N THR A 23 -19.27 6.38 -9.70
CA THR A 23 -18.32 5.85 -8.72
C THR A 23 -18.95 5.90 -7.33
N LYS A 24 -18.99 4.77 -6.66
CA LYS A 24 -19.50 4.67 -5.30
C LYS A 24 -18.34 4.56 -4.33
N VAL A 25 -18.40 5.32 -3.24
CA VAL A 25 -17.48 5.17 -2.12
C VAL A 25 -17.83 3.86 -1.40
N PHE A 26 -16.83 3.00 -1.23
CA PHE A 26 -16.99 1.77 -0.45
C PHE A 26 -17.10 2.14 1.03
N PRO A 27 -18.05 1.58 1.79
CA PRO A 27 -18.12 1.81 3.23
C PRO A 27 -16.85 1.30 3.92
N GLU A 28 -16.38 2.05 4.90
CA GLU A 28 -15.20 1.67 5.66
C GLU A 28 -15.40 0.31 6.34
N PRO A 29 -14.48 -0.65 6.12
CA PRO A 29 -14.57 -1.95 6.75
C PRO A 29 -14.15 -1.89 8.22
N ASP A 30 -14.77 -2.73 9.06
CA ASP A 30 -14.40 -2.89 10.47
C ASP A 30 -13.01 -3.51 10.67
N THR A 31 -12.52 -4.22 9.67
CA THR A 31 -11.21 -4.87 9.72
C THR A 31 -10.54 -4.82 8.37
N VAL A 32 -9.26 -4.45 8.35
CA VAL A 32 -8.43 -4.50 7.15
C VAL A 32 -7.31 -5.51 7.31
N ASN A 33 -6.94 -6.17 6.22
CA ASN A 33 -5.81 -7.09 6.14
C ASN A 33 -4.77 -6.51 5.18
N ILE A 34 -3.61 -6.14 5.71
CA ILE A 34 -2.54 -5.49 4.96
C ILE A 34 -1.40 -6.49 4.77
N PRO A 35 -1.23 -7.06 3.56
CA PRO A 35 -0.13 -7.98 3.29
C PRO A 35 1.22 -7.26 3.26
N MET A 36 2.25 -7.91 3.77
CA MET A 36 3.62 -7.39 3.79
C MET A 36 4.37 -7.60 2.45
N SER A 37 3.70 -8.15 1.44
CA SER A 37 4.23 -8.35 0.09
C SER A 37 3.27 -7.74 -0.92
N GLN A 38 3.43 -6.45 -1.21
CA GLN A 38 2.58 -5.69 -2.13
C GLN A 38 3.32 -5.20 -3.38
N HIS A 39 4.60 -5.48 -3.49
CA HIS A 39 5.47 -5.00 -4.57
C HIS A 39 6.43 -6.10 -5.03
N ILE A 40 7.08 -5.89 -6.18
CA ILE A 40 8.19 -6.74 -6.64
C ILE A 40 9.43 -6.38 -5.83
N GLY A 41 10.01 -7.36 -5.13
CA GLY A 41 11.18 -7.17 -4.28
C GLY A 41 11.09 -8.02 -3.01
N ALA A 42 11.87 -7.65 -2.01
CA ALA A 42 11.87 -8.33 -0.73
C ALA A 42 10.57 -8.03 0.03
N PRO A 43 9.85 -9.03 0.54
CA PRO A 43 8.69 -8.80 1.40
C PRO A 43 9.07 -7.96 2.62
N CYS A 44 8.20 -7.06 3.04
CA CYS A 44 8.39 -6.29 4.26
C CYS A 44 8.32 -7.18 5.49
N LYS A 45 9.08 -6.80 6.51
CA LYS A 45 8.95 -7.36 7.87
C LYS A 45 7.98 -6.48 8.65
N PRO A 46 6.99 -7.04 9.35
CA PRO A 46 6.12 -6.26 10.22
C PRO A 46 6.94 -5.51 11.29
N LEU A 47 6.67 -4.23 11.45
CA LEU A 47 7.25 -3.38 12.50
C LEU A 47 6.34 -3.28 13.73
N VAL A 48 5.12 -3.78 13.61
CA VAL A 48 4.09 -3.76 14.65
C VAL A 48 3.74 -5.18 15.10
N LYS A 49 3.18 -5.29 16.28
CA LYS A 49 2.74 -6.54 16.90
C LYS A 49 1.28 -6.47 17.32
N LYS A 50 0.69 -7.63 17.62
CA LYS A 50 -0.67 -7.71 18.15
C LYS A 50 -0.84 -6.82 19.39
N GLY A 51 -1.86 -5.99 19.36
CA GLY A 51 -2.23 -5.07 20.43
C GLY A 51 -1.75 -3.64 20.26
N ASP A 52 -0.81 -3.38 19.35
CA ASP A 52 -0.32 -2.03 19.08
C ASP A 52 -1.45 -1.17 18.47
N LEU A 53 -1.46 0.10 18.81
CA LEU A 53 -2.30 1.10 18.15
C LEU A 53 -1.53 1.68 16.96
N VAL A 54 -2.24 1.86 15.86
CA VAL A 54 -1.69 2.41 14.62
C VAL A 54 -2.58 3.54 14.10
N THR A 55 -1.96 4.46 13.38
CA THR A 55 -2.61 5.62 12.76
C THR A 55 -2.52 5.53 11.23
N VAL A 56 -3.41 6.21 10.53
CA VAL A 56 -3.43 6.23 9.06
C VAL A 56 -2.12 6.82 8.55
N GLY A 57 -1.47 6.13 7.62
CA GLY A 57 -0.17 6.53 7.07
C GLY A 57 1.03 6.11 7.93
N GLN A 58 0.83 5.52 9.10
CA GLN A 58 1.94 5.01 9.91
C GLN A 58 2.61 3.82 9.21
N LYS A 59 3.94 3.83 9.16
CA LYS A 59 4.73 2.73 8.61
C LYS A 59 4.60 1.49 9.51
N ILE A 60 4.07 0.42 8.97
CA ILE A 60 3.82 -0.86 9.67
C ILE A 60 4.66 -2.01 9.15
N GLY A 61 5.35 -1.82 8.04
CA GLY A 61 6.26 -2.82 7.47
C GLY A 61 7.38 -2.19 6.68
N ASP A 62 8.58 -2.74 6.78
CA ASP A 62 9.77 -2.34 6.01
C ASP A 62 10.76 -3.50 5.90
N ASN A 63 11.74 -3.38 5.01
CA ASN A 63 12.87 -4.30 4.90
C ASN A 63 14.06 -3.60 4.23
N GLN A 64 15.23 -4.24 4.30
CA GLN A 64 16.43 -3.78 3.61
C GLN A 64 16.43 -4.21 2.13
N GLY A 65 17.18 -3.48 1.32
CA GLY A 65 17.36 -3.77 -0.11
C GLY A 65 16.20 -3.25 -0.96
N LEU A 66 15.85 -3.98 -2.02
CA LEU A 66 14.75 -3.61 -2.91
C LEU A 66 13.41 -3.85 -2.21
N CYS A 67 13.01 -2.92 -1.40
CA CYS A 67 11.78 -2.95 -0.62
C CYS A 67 11.16 -1.55 -0.55
N VAL A 68 9.84 -1.51 -0.47
CA VAL A 68 9.06 -0.29 -0.26
C VAL A 68 8.29 -0.46 1.04
N PRO A 69 8.33 0.52 1.94
CA PRO A 69 7.56 0.47 3.18
C PRO A 69 6.07 0.28 2.95
N VAL A 70 5.43 -0.42 3.87
CA VAL A 70 3.98 -0.64 3.89
C VAL A 70 3.39 0.16 5.05
N HIS A 71 2.32 0.89 4.76
CA HIS A 71 1.67 1.80 5.71
C HIS A 71 0.26 1.33 6.07
N ALA A 72 -0.21 1.73 7.23
CA ALA A 72 -1.57 1.48 7.67
C ALA A 72 -2.56 2.35 6.89
N SER A 73 -3.60 1.74 6.34
CA SER A 73 -4.67 2.43 5.60
C SER A 73 -5.81 2.93 6.50
N VAL A 74 -5.87 2.45 7.73
CA VAL A 74 -6.84 2.85 8.75
C VAL A 74 -6.15 3.08 10.08
N SER A 75 -6.79 3.85 10.97
CA SER A 75 -6.40 3.89 12.38
C SER A 75 -7.10 2.77 13.17
N GLY A 76 -6.49 2.37 14.28
CA GLY A 76 -7.07 1.34 15.14
C GLY A 76 -6.05 0.43 15.79
N LYS A 77 -6.48 -0.79 16.12
CA LYS A 77 -5.68 -1.73 16.88
C LYS A 77 -5.26 -2.93 16.03
N VAL A 78 -3.99 -3.28 16.11
CA VAL A 78 -3.47 -4.50 15.48
C VAL A 78 -4.07 -5.74 16.15
N LYS A 79 -4.94 -6.44 15.44
CA LYS A 79 -5.61 -7.65 15.89
C LYS A 79 -4.72 -8.87 15.84
N SER A 80 -3.95 -8.99 14.76
CA SER A 80 -2.99 -10.08 14.59
C SER A 80 -1.92 -9.74 13.54
N VAL A 81 -0.78 -10.40 13.66
CA VAL A 81 0.28 -10.43 12.63
C VAL A 81 0.52 -11.90 12.33
N ALA A 82 0.09 -12.37 11.18
CA ALA A 82 0.09 -13.79 10.83
C ALA A 82 0.13 -14.02 9.31
N PRO A 83 0.56 -15.20 8.85
CA PRO A 83 0.43 -15.60 7.46
C PRO A 83 -1.05 -15.68 7.05
N MET A 84 -1.41 -15.03 5.93
CA MET A 84 -2.76 -15.04 5.38
C MET A 84 -2.75 -15.26 3.87
N ALA A 85 -3.86 -15.72 3.34
CA ALA A 85 -4.02 -15.91 1.90
C ALA A 85 -3.88 -14.58 1.15
N HIS A 86 -3.10 -14.59 0.08
CA HIS A 86 -2.86 -13.44 -0.79
C HIS A 86 -3.54 -13.64 -2.14
N THR A 87 -3.84 -12.55 -2.83
CA THR A 87 -4.55 -12.55 -4.12
C THR A 87 -3.84 -13.31 -5.23
N ASN A 88 -2.52 -13.50 -5.13
CA ASN A 88 -1.73 -14.31 -6.06
C ASN A 88 -1.77 -15.82 -5.77
N GLY A 89 -2.59 -16.27 -4.81
CA GLY A 89 -2.71 -17.67 -4.41
C GLY A 89 -1.65 -18.15 -3.40
N SER A 90 -0.70 -17.30 -3.02
CA SER A 90 0.29 -17.62 -1.99
C SER A 90 -0.20 -17.29 -0.59
N THR A 91 0.59 -17.66 0.42
CA THR A 91 0.39 -17.23 1.80
C THR A 91 1.51 -16.25 2.16
N VAL A 92 1.14 -15.05 2.61
CA VAL A 92 2.10 -14.00 2.98
C VAL A 92 1.84 -13.49 4.39
N MET A 93 2.91 -13.03 5.06
CA MET A 93 2.79 -12.35 6.34
C MET A 93 1.90 -11.11 6.14
N SER A 94 0.93 -10.92 7.03
CA SER A 94 -0.03 -9.83 6.96
C SER A 94 -0.30 -9.23 8.34
N VAL A 95 -0.58 -7.95 8.36
CA VAL A 95 -1.03 -7.21 9.54
C VAL A 95 -2.53 -7.00 9.44
N VAL A 96 -3.27 -7.50 10.41
CA VAL A 96 -4.72 -7.31 10.52
C VAL A 96 -5.01 -6.21 11.52
N ILE A 97 -5.70 -5.17 11.09
CA ILE A 97 -6.03 -4.01 11.91
C ILE A 97 -7.56 -3.97 12.07
N GLU A 98 -8.00 -3.85 13.30
CA GLU A 98 -9.38 -3.53 13.66
C GLU A 98 -9.54 -2.01 13.60
N ASN A 99 -10.38 -1.55 12.66
CA ASN A 99 -10.60 -0.14 12.38
C ASN A 99 -11.38 0.51 13.53
N ASP A 100 -10.89 1.63 14.04
CA ASP A 100 -11.59 2.41 15.06
C ASP A 100 -12.55 3.45 14.46
N HIS A 101 -12.59 3.57 13.14
CA HIS A 101 -13.37 4.54 12.37
C HIS A 101 -13.12 6.01 12.73
N LEU A 102 -11.99 6.32 13.40
CA LEU A 102 -11.61 7.68 13.75
C LEU A 102 -10.79 8.37 12.65
N GLY A 103 -10.12 7.58 11.80
CA GLY A 103 -9.29 8.10 10.73
C GLY A 103 -8.12 8.97 11.24
N THR A 104 -7.61 8.67 12.43
CA THR A 104 -6.50 9.42 13.03
C THR A 104 -5.25 9.34 12.16
N LEU A 105 -4.79 10.47 11.65
CA LEU A 105 -3.59 10.56 10.81
C LEU A 105 -2.32 10.42 11.63
N CYS A 106 -1.30 9.80 11.04
CA CYS A 106 0.06 9.80 11.58
C CYS A 106 0.63 11.24 11.59
N GLU A 107 1.37 11.60 12.62
CA GLU A 107 1.99 12.93 12.75
C GLU A 107 3.00 13.23 11.64
N ASP A 108 3.57 12.19 11.04
CA ASP A 108 4.54 12.31 9.94
C ASP A 108 3.86 12.65 8.60
N VAL A 109 2.55 12.40 8.48
CA VAL A 109 1.76 12.72 7.28
C VAL A 109 1.36 14.18 7.31
N LYS A 110 2.24 15.07 6.81
CA LYS A 110 2.01 16.51 6.77
C LYS A 110 2.06 17.02 5.33
N PRO A 111 1.08 17.85 4.92
CA PRO A 111 1.21 18.58 3.67
C PRO A 111 2.41 19.53 3.74
N ARG A 112 3.21 19.56 2.69
CA ARG A 112 4.36 20.47 2.53
C ARG A 112 3.99 21.58 1.55
N THR A 113 4.43 22.78 1.82
CA THR A 113 4.34 23.89 0.86
C THR A 113 5.39 23.72 -0.26
N GLN A 114 5.18 24.39 -1.40
CA GLN A 114 6.16 24.36 -2.48
C GLN A 114 7.53 24.88 -2.02
N GLU A 115 7.55 25.91 -1.19
CA GLU A 115 8.78 26.50 -0.65
C GLU A 115 9.55 25.51 0.22
N GLU A 116 8.85 24.72 1.04
CA GLU A 116 9.46 23.66 1.85
C GLU A 116 10.03 22.55 0.98
N VAL A 117 9.35 22.19 -0.11
CA VAL A 117 9.84 21.17 -1.07
C VAL A 117 11.08 21.68 -1.81
N ASP A 118 11.08 22.95 -2.26
CA ASP A 118 12.20 23.56 -2.99
C ASP A 118 13.46 23.74 -2.12
N ALA A 119 13.28 23.78 -0.80
CA ALA A 119 14.38 23.87 0.16
C ALA A 119 15.04 22.52 0.49
N LEU A 120 14.44 21.40 0.09
CA LEU A 120 14.96 20.06 0.36
C LEU A 120 16.15 19.71 -0.55
N SER A 121 17.09 18.96 -0.01
CA SER A 121 18.14 18.36 -0.82
C SER A 121 17.59 17.22 -1.70
N ASN A 122 18.30 16.87 -2.77
CA ASN A 122 17.91 15.70 -3.61
C ASN A 122 17.86 14.40 -2.78
N GLU A 123 18.74 14.25 -1.82
CA GLU A 123 18.78 13.08 -0.93
C GLU A 123 17.55 13.02 -0.04
N ASP A 124 17.14 14.15 0.54
CA ASP A 124 15.91 14.25 1.35
C ASP A 124 14.67 13.94 0.51
N LEU A 125 14.60 14.45 -0.73
CA LEU A 125 13.51 14.17 -1.65
C LEU A 125 13.40 12.67 -1.99
N ILE A 126 14.53 12.03 -2.29
CA ILE A 126 14.58 10.58 -2.56
C ILE A 126 14.12 9.78 -1.33
N ASN A 127 14.56 10.18 -0.15
CA ASN A 127 14.16 9.52 1.09
C ASN A 127 12.65 9.67 1.36
N ILE A 128 12.09 10.87 1.17
CA ILE A 128 10.66 11.11 1.30
C ILE A 128 9.86 10.27 0.30
N ILE A 129 10.30 10.22 -0.96
CA ILE A 129 9.65 9.41 -1.99
C ILE A 129 9.69 7.93 -1.60
N ARG A 130 10.82 7.44 -1.11
CA ARG A 130 10.93 6.05 -0.64
C ARG A 130 10.00 5.76 0.52
N GLU A 131 9.95 6.65 1.50
CA GLU A 131 9.21 6.44 2.74
C GLU A 131 7.69 6.60 2.56
N GLU A 132 7.24 7.48 1.66
CA GLU A 132 5.84 7.92 1.62
C GLU A 132 5.06 7.45 0.40
N ILE A 133 5.71 7.36 -0.77
CA ILE A 133 5.02 7.15 -2.05
C ILE A 133 5.19 5.71 -2.55
N GLY A 134 6.10 4.96 -1.96
CA GLY A 134 6.47 3.67 -2.46
C GLY A 134 7.56 3.75 -3.54
N ARG A 135 7.60 2.81 -4.43
CA ARG A 135 8.71 2.53 -5.31
C ARG A 135 9.04 3.67 -6.27
N ALA A 136 10.07 4.47 -5.98
CA ALA A 136 10.77 5.21 -7.00
C ALA A 136 11.63 4.23 -7.82
N HIS A 137 11.37 4.11 -9.13
CA HIS A 137 12.31 3.48 -10.03
C HIS A 137 13.50 4.43 -10.21
N VAL A 138 14.66 3.99 -9.77
CA VAL A 138 15.94 4.56 -10.16
C VAL A 138 16.40 3.80 -11.39
#